data_fd03359cc08740fe90952d8db393be09
#
_entry.id   fd03359cc08740fe90952d8db393be09
#
_cell.length_a   1.000
_cell.length_b   1.000
_cell.length_c   1.000
_cell.angle_alpha   90.00
_cell.angle_beta   90.00
_cell.angle_gamma   90.00
#
_symmetry.space_group_name_H-M   'P 1'
#
loop_
_entity.id
_entity.type
_entity.pdbx_description
1 polymer ?
#
loop_
_entity_poly.entity_id
_entity_poly.type
_entity_poly.pdbx_seq_one_letter_code
_entity_poly.pdbx_strand_id
1 'polypeptide(L)'
;MTAIATDSPFVLLHPEDDVVVARRTAAAGTVWVGPKGQAVTCRERIELGHKLAIRRISVGGVVQKYGQLIGYATRDIAAGDWVHQHNLGLGTLSQDYEYCTAIPAAPVAAGPRTFQGYRRADGRGGTRNYIAIVSTVNCSATSSKFIAQKFEQQILEQYPNVDGVIPLVHKGGCAMEYGGTDHRQLARTLAGFAQHPNIAAYLVVGLGCETSQASFLTGEFNLVQLDNLGPNPPKPITMNIQDQGGVAKTVKRGVSILKELLPEVNKLQRVEIPASELMLGLNCGGSDGNSGITANPALGYASDLLVAQGGTAVLAETPEIYGAEQVLIRRAINRGVADKLVERIRWWEGYAAKFNASIDNNPSVGNKKGGLTTIYEKSLGAVAKGGTTALRAVYDYAERITERGLVVMDTPGYDPTSVTGIVAGGCQVVVFTTGRGSCFGCKPSPTIKVSTNTPLYERMRDDMDLDAGSILDGETIESVGTEIFEEVLAVASGKATKSEAQGIGDEEFCPWTWGPVF
;
A
#
# COMPACT_ATOMS: atom_id res chain seq x y z
N MET A 1 21.08 11.15 5.39
CA MET A 1 21.33 12.04 4.21
C MET A 1 22.04 13.31 4.68
N THR A 2 23.02 13.83 3.90
CA THR A 2 23.60 15.16 4.15
C THR A 2 22.49 16.21 4.04
N ALA A 3 22.45 17.19 4.97
CA ALA A 3 21.47 18.28 4.96
C ALA A 3 21.42 18.93 3.56
N ILE A 4 20.22 19.07 3.00
CA ILE A 4 20.00 19.69 1.69
C ILE A 4 20.38 21.18 1.83
N ALA A 5 21.39 21.63 1.05
CA ALA A 5 21.76 23.05 1.02
C ALA A 5 20.55 23.87 0.53
N THR A 6 20.04 24.77 1.37
CA THR A 6 18.75 25.46 1.17
C THR A 6 18.69 26.39 -0.05
N ASP A 7 19.83 26.83 -0.60
CA ASP A 7 19.87 27.80 -1.70
C ASP A 7 19.93 27.20 -3.10
N SER A 8 20.34 25.94 -3.26
CA SER A 8 20.41 25.28 -4.57
C SER A 8 19.01 24.84 -5.06
N PRO A 9 18.64 25.04 -6.34
CA PRO A 9 17.42 24.46 -6.91
C PRO A 9 17.52 22.95 -7.16
N PHE A 10 18.66 22.34 -6.89
CA PHE A 10 18.91 20.92 -7.09
C PHE A 10 19.44 20.24 -5.83
N VAL A 11 19.16 18.97 -5.69
CA VAL A 11 19.70 18.09 -4.64
C VAL A 11 20.51 16.96 -5.25
N LEU A 12 21.71 16.72 -4.70
CA LEU A 12 22.54 15.53 -4.94
C LEU A 12 22.21 14.51 -3.84
N LEU A 13 21.76 13.32 -4.22
CA LEU A 13 21.28 12.33 -3.26
C LEU A 13 22.41 11.39 -2.77
N HIS A 14 23.37 11.09 -3.65
CA HIS A 14 24.54 10.28 -3.32
C HIS A 14 25.79 10.85 -4.02
N PRO A 15 26.98 10.78 -3.41
CA PRO A 15 28.21 11.33 -4.02
C PRO A 15 28.59 10.72 -5.38
N GLU A 16 28.15 9.51 -5.67
CA GLU A 16 28.42 8.78 -6.92
C GLU A 16 27.36 8.98 -8.00
N ASP A 17 26.31 9.76 -7.71
CA ASP A 17 25.23 10.01 -8.67
C ASP A 17 25.74 10.76 -9.92
N ASP A 18 25.18 10.37 -11.07
CA ASP A 18 25.41 11.04 -12.36
C ASP A 18 24.49 12.22 -12.58
N VAL A 19 23.47 12.31 -11.74
CA VAL A 19 22.39 13.29 -11.86
C VAL A 19 22.10 13.95 -10.52
N VAL A 20 21.61 15.19 -10.58
CA VAL A 20 20.93 15.86 -9.47
C VAL A 20 19.45 16.02 -9.79
N VAL A 21 18.62 16.07 -8.76
CA VAL A 21 17.16 16.20 -8.91
C VAL A 21 16.74 17.64 -8.60
N ALA A 22 15.89 18.21 -9.45
CA ALA A 22 15.33 19.53 -9.25
C ALA A 22 14.30 19.50 -8.10
N ARG A 23 14.57 20.20 -7.00
CA ARG A 23 13.63 20.41 -5.89
C ARG A 23 12.64 21.55 -6.14
N ARG A 24 12.91 22.35 -7.16
CA ARG A 24 12.05 23.38 -7.75
C ARG A 24 12.41 23.53 -9.22
N THR A 25 11.49 24.02 -10.03
CA THR A 25 11.74 24.26 -11.46
C THR A 25 12.93 25.20 -11.64
N ALA A 26 13.89 24.80 -12.46
CA ALA A 26 15.09 25.58 -12.82
C ALA A 26 15.02 26.00 -14.28
N ALA A 27 15.26 27.29 -14.56
CA ALA A 27 15.32 27.82 -15.92
C ALA A 27 16.62 27.39 -16.63
N ALA A 28 16.64 27.43 -17.96
CA ALA A 28 17.87 27.36 -18.73
C ALA A 28 18.86 28.42 -18.25
N GLY A 29 20.15 28.10 -18.17
CA GLY A 29 21.17 28.97 -17.63
C GLY A 29 21.34 28.93 -16.11
N THR A 30 20.44 28.29 -15.36
CA THR A 30 20.62 28.04 -13.92
C THR A 30 21.87 27.21 -13.68
N VAL A 31 22.70 27.61 -12.72
CA VAL A 31 23.96 26.91 -12.39
C VAL A 31 23.76 26.09 -11.12
N TRP A 32 24.06 24.79 -11.17
CA TRP A 32 24.27 23.97 -9.99
C TRP A 32 25.75 23.96 -9.63
N VAL A 33 26.05 24.08 -8.36
CA VAL A 33 27.41 24.00 -7.82
C VAL A 33 27.48 22.79 -6.89
N GLY A 34 28.30 21.83 -7.24
CA GLY A 34 28.48 20.61 -6.46
C GLY A 34 29.38 20.78 -5.24
N PRO A 35 29.39 19.79 -4.33
CA PRO A 35 30.18 19.84 -3.08
C PRO A 35 31.69 20.03 -3.28
N LYS A 36 32.22 19.66 -4.45
CA LYS A 36 33.64 19.80 -4.81
C LYS A 36 33.92 21.05 -5.66
N GLY A 37 32.95 21.99 -5.73
CA GLY A 37 33.08 23.24 -6.49
C GLY A 37 32.87 23.09 -8.02
N GLN A 38 32.49 21.90 -8.53
CA GLN A 38 32.14 21.78 -9.94
C GLN A 38 30.84 22.54 -10.23
N ALA A 39 30.84 23.32 -11.31
CA ALA A 39 29.70 24.10 -11.77
C ALA A 39 29.11 23.44 -13.04
N VAL A 40 27.80 23.22 -13.05
CA VAL A 40 27.06 22.69 -14.19
C VAL A 40 25.90 23.60 -14.53
N THR A 41 25.84 24.07 -15.76
CA THR A 41 24.80 24.99 -16.24
C THR A 41 23.68 24.18 -16.93
N CYS A 42 22.43 24.40 -16.53
CA CYS A 42 21.25 23.84 -17.21
C CYS A 42 21.20 24.32 -18.65
N ARG A 43 21.17 23.42 -19.60
CA ARG A 43 21.03 23.74 -21.04
C ARG A 43 19.60 24.05 -21.44
N GLU A 44 18.65 23.54 -20.69
CA GLU A 44 17.22 23.72 -20.88
C GLU A 44 16.51 23.85 -19.54
N ARG A 45 15.21 24.13 -19.56
CA ARG A 45 14.39 24.16 -18.34
C ARG A 45 14.24 22.77 -17.75
N ILE A 46 14.47 22.64 -16.44
CA ILE A 46 14.32 21.38 -15.68
C ILE A 46 13.16 21.56 -14.70
N GLU A 47 12.12 20.76 -14.84
CA GLU A 47 10.95 20.83 -13.96
C GLU A 47 11.21 20.17 -12.59
N LEU A 48 10.38 20.52 -11.59
CA LEU A 48 10.37 19.89 -10.26
C LEU A 48 10.36 18.36 -10.38
N GLY A 49 11.24 17.67 -9.66
CA GLY A 49 11.36 16.21 -9.66
C GLY A 49 12.16 15.64 -10.84
N HIS A 50 12.52 16.46 -11.83
CA HIS A 50 13.31 16.02 -12.98
C HIS A 50 14.81 16.07 -12.71
N LYS A 51 15.58 15.37 -13.56
CA LYS A 51 17.01 15.13 -13.40
C LYS A 51 17.85 15.98 -14.34
N LEU A 52 18.94 16.55 -13.81
CA LEU A 52 20.00 17.23 -14.55
C LEU A 52 21.27 16.37 -14.52
N ALA A 53 21.89 16.08 -15.66
CA ALA A 53 23.17 15.41 -15.71
C ALA A 53 24.29 16.31 -15.18
N ILE A 54 25.10 15.81 -14.24
CA ILE A 54 26.22 16.56 -13.67
C ILE A 54 27.57 16.21 -14.28
N ARG A 55 27.62 15.20 -15.13
CA ARG A 55 28.81 14.79 -15.91
C ARG A 55 28.38 14.25 -17.28
N ARG A 56 29.32 14.12 -18.21
CA ARG A 56 29.09 13.46 -19.49
C ARG A 56 28.89 11.96 -19.27
N ILE A 57 27.89 11.38 -19.95
CA ILE A 57 27.62 9.95 -19.99
C ILE A 57 27.54 9.54 -21.45
N SER A 58 28.39 8.62 -21.88
CA SER A 58 28.37 8.13 -23.26
C SER A 58 27.21 7.17 -23.47
N VAL A 59 26.77 7.02 -24.72
CA VAL A 59 25.77 6.01 -25.11
C VAL A 59 26.16 4.62 -24.58
N GLY A 60 25.18 3.90 -24.01
CA GLY A 60 25.41 2.61 -23.32
C GLY A 60 25.98 2.73 -21.91
N GLY A 61 26.37 3.92 -21.48
CA GLY A 61 26.88 4.16 -20.12
C GLY A 61 25.78 4.06 -19.07
N VAL A 62 26.16 3.61 -17.87
CA VAL A 62 25.28 3.54 -16.69
C VAL A 62 24.89 4.95 -16.24
N VAL A 63 23.64 5.13 -15.82
CA VAL A 63 23.17 6.33 -15.14
C VAL A 63 22.80 5.95 -13.71
N GLN A 64 23.40 6.64 -12.74
CA GLN A 64 23.22 6.40 -11.32
C GLN A 64 22.41 7.51 -10.65
N LYS A 65 21.51 7.10 -9.73
CA LYS A 65 20.79 7.92 -8.77
C LYS A 65 20.63 7.12 -7.47
N TYR A 66 20.73 7.74 -6.33
CA TYR A 66 20.77 7.06 -5.00
C TYR A 66 22.01 6.16 -4.81
N GLY A 67 23.10 6.38 -5.55
CA GLY A 67 24.22 5.47 -5.63
C GLY A 67 23.89 4.12 -6.32
N GLN A 68 22.80 4.05 -7.05
CA GLN A 68 22.27 2.85 -7.70
C GLN A 68 21.98 3.10 -9.19
N LEU A 69 22.02 2.03 -9.97
CA LEU A 69 21.65 2.03 -11.39
C LEU A 69 20.15 2.39 -11.55
N ILE A 70 19.87 3.44 -12.33
CA ILE A 70 18.50 3.77 -12.75
C ILE A 70 18.24 3.51 -14.23
N GLY A 71 19.24 3.15 -15.01
CA GLY A 71 19.14 2.84 -16.44
C GLY A 71 20.45 3.11 -17.18
N TYR A 72 20.36 3.05 -18.50
CA TYR A 72 21.50 3.23 -19.40
C TYR A 72 21.22 4.36 -20.39
N ALA A 73 22.24 5.15 -20.68
CA ALA A 73 22.14 6.22 -21.68
C ALA A 73 21.86 5.61 -23.07
N THR A 74 20.76 6.03 -23.71
CA THR A 74 20.39 5.58 -25.08
C THR A 74 21.05 6.42 -26.16
N ARG A 75 21.66 7.53 -25.80
CA ARG A 75 22.49 8.43 -26.58
C ARG A 75 23.47 9.15 -25.67
N ASP A 76 24.46 9.86 -26.22
CA ASP A 76 25.35 10.70 -25.42
C ASP A 76 24.55 11.74 -24.64
N ILE A 77 24.85 11.86 -23.36
CA ILE A 77 24.29 12.86 -22.43
C ILE A 77 25.43 13.78 -21.99
N ALA A 78 25.31 15.07 -22.23
CA ALA A 78 26.32 16.02 -21.77
C ALA A 78 25.97 16.55 -20.36
N ALA A 79 26.97 17.04 -19.64
CA ALA A 79 26.71 17.79 -18.40
C ALA A 79 25.80 19.00 -18.70
N GLY A 80 24.76 19.16 -17.88
CA GLY A 80 23.74 20.19 -18.08
C GLY A 80 22.52 19.76 -18.90
N ASP A 81 22.50 18.56 -19.45
CA ASP A 81 21.33 18.02 -20.18
C ASP A 81 20.26 17.54 -19.20
N TRP A 82 19.01 17.67 -19.61
CA TRP A 82 17.87 17.01 -18.97
C TRP A 82 17.94 15.51 -19.22
N VAL A 83 17.89 14.71 -18.15
CA VAL A 83 17.87 13.23 -18.22
C VAL A 83 16.45 12.72 -18.09
N HIS A 84 15.94 12.10 -19.17
CA HIS A 84 14.60 11.57 -19.20
C HIS A 84 14.46 10.47 -20.28
N GLN A 85 13.26 10.00 -20.59
CA GLN A 85 12.99 8.92 -21.55
C GLN A 85 13.64 9.07 -22.94
N HIS A 86 13.92 10.29 -23.36
CA HIS A 86 14.52 10.56 -24.67
C HIS A 86 16.02 10.21 -24.74
N ASN A 87 16.67 10.01 -23.58
CA ASN A 87 18.10 9.70 -23.49
C ASN A 87 18.47 8.67 -22.42
N LEU A 88 17.47 8.12 -21.71
CA LEU A 88 17.62 7.08 -20.70
C LEU A 88 16.65 5.93 -20.96
N GLY A 89 17.12 4.69 -20.92
CA GLY A 89 16.31 3.49 -21.08
C GLY A 89 16.77 2.35 -20.18
N LEU A 90 16.01 1.26 -20.20
CA LEU A 90 16.39 0.01 -19.55
C LEU A 90 17.56 -0.64 -20.32
N GLY A 91 18.40 -1.33 -19.56
CA GLY A 91 19.35 -2.31 -20.09
C GLY A 91 19.13 -3.66 -19.40
N THR A 92 20.06 -4.58 -19.60
CA THR A 92 20.04 -5.88 -18.91
C THR A 92 20.54 -5.70 -17.49
N LEU A 93 19.73 -6.03 -16.49
CA LEU A 93 20.18 -6.13 -15.10
C LEU A 93 20.99 -7.41 -14.89
N SER A 94 22.12 -7.29 -14.18
CA SER A 94 22.74 -8.45 -13.57
C SER A 94 21.88 -8.89 -12.37
N GLN A 95 21.56 -10.18 -12.31
CA GLN A 95 20.81 -10.80 -11.20
C GLN A 95 21.76 -11.54 -10.25
N ASP A 96 23.00 -11.06 -10.11
CA ASP A 96 23.95 -11.60 -9.13
C ASP A 96 23.64 -11.04 -7.75
N TYR A 97 22.76 -11.72 -7.02
CA TYR A 97 22.30 -11.28 -5.72
C TYR A 97 23.26 -11.64 -4.58
N GLU A 98 23.46 -10.69 -3.67
CA GLU A 98 24.13 -10.91 -2.39
C GLU A 98 23.09 -11.16 -1.31
N TYR A 99 22.98 -12.39 -0.87
CA TYR A 99 21.93 -12.82 0.07
C TYR A 99 22.35 -12.63 1.53
N CYS A 100 21.52 -11.94 2.31
CA CYS A 100 21.65 -11.82 3.76
C CYS A 100 23.02 -11.25 4.23
N THR A 101 23.64 -10.38 3.43
CA THR A 101 24.98 -9.82 3.72
C THR A 101 24.95 -8.57 4.58
N ALA A 102 23.77 -7.95 4.78
CA ALA A 102 23.63 -6.68 5.50
C ALA A 102 22.37 -6.69 6.39
N ILE A 103 22.23 -7.74 7.21
CA ILE A 103 21.08 -7.85 8.15
C ILE A 103 21.27 -6.82 9.26
N PRO A 104 20.35 -5.83 9.39
CA PRO A 104 20.46 -4.82 10.43
C PRO A 104 20.10 -5.40 11.80
N ALA A 105 20.65 -4.79 12.85
CA ALA A 105 20.21 -5.08 14.23
C ALA A 105 18.72 -4.70 14.41
N ALA A 106 18.06 -5.38 15.32
CA ALA A 106 16.68 -5.04 15.66
C ALA A 106 16.61 -3.60 16.20
N PRO A 107 15.69 -2.76 15.72
CA PRO A 107 15.55 -1.40 16.22
C PRO A 107 15.04 -1.41 17.66
N VAL A 108 15.41 -0.39 18.43
CA VAL A 108 15.01 -0.23 19.83
C VAL A 108 14.07 0.97 19.95
N ALA A 109 12.91 0.75 20.57
CA ALA A 109 11.95 1.83 20.82
C ALA A 109 12.46 2.78 21.91
N ALA A 110 12.22 4.08 21.74
CA ALA A 110 12.53 5.09 22.77
C ALA A 110 11.61 4.97 24.01
N GLY A 111 10.47 4.30 23.88
CA GLY A 111 9.49 4.04 24.92
C GLY A 111 8.24 3.37 24.32
N PRO A 112 7.38 2.78 25.18
CA PRO A 112 6.18 2.12 24.71
C PRO A 112 5.18 3.14 24.15
N ARG A 113 4.55 2.81 23.02
CA ARG A 113 3.48 3.58 22.39
C ARG A 113 2.21 2.73 22.31
N THR A 114 1.09 3.39 22.40
CA THR A 114 -0.25 2.77 22.39
C THR A 114 -1.19 3.53 21.48
N PHE A 115 -2.32 2.91 21.16
CA PHE A 115 -3.46 3.54 20.48
C PHE A 115 -4.77 3.12 21.14
N GLN A 116 -5.84 3.88 20.92
CA GLN A 116 -7.17 3.56 21.40
C GLN A 116 -7.93 2.75 20.35
N GLY A 117 -8.08 1.45 20.56
CA GLY A 117 -8.66 0.52 19.58
C GLY A 117 -9.71 -0.43 20.17
N TYR A 118 -10.26 -1.25 19.31
CA TYR A 118 -11.27 -2.25 19.70
C TYR A 118 -10.61 -3.62 19.89
N ARG A 119 -10.68 -4.16 21.10
CA ARG A 119 -10.17 -5.51 21.41
C ARG A 119 -11.14 -6.55 20.84
N ARG A 120 -10.65 -7.43 19.97
CA ARG A 120 -11.43 -8.54 19.41
C ARG A 120 -11.34 -9.79 20.27
N ALA A 121 -12.31 -10.70 20.11
CA ALA A 121 -12.35 -11.96 20.87
C ALA A 121 -11.11 -12.85 20.66
N ASP A 122 -10.47 -12.76 19.50
CA ASP A 122 -9.22 -13.48 19.18
C ASP A 122 -7.96 -12.76 19.71
N GLY A 123 -8.12 -11.69 20.46
CA GLY A 123 -7.05 -10.93 21.10
C GLY A 123 -6.42 -9.84 20.24
N ARG A 124 -6.75 -9.72 18.95
CA ARG A 124 -6.23 -8.66 18.07
C ARG A 124 -6.88 -7.30 18.35
N GLY A 125 -6.17 -6.22 18.02
CA GLY A 125 -6.68 -4.84 18.11
C GLY A 125 -7.22 -4.35 16.77
N GLY A 126 -8.46 -3.84 16.74
CA GLY A 126 -9.01 -3.12 15.58
C GLY A 126 -8.90 -1.61 15.74
N THR A 127 -8.69 -0.87 14.65
CA THR A 127 -8.67 0.61 14.63
C THR A 127 -10.04 1.20 14.25
N ARG A 128 -10.92 0.35 13.73
CA ARG A 128 -12.31 0.66 13.34
C ARG A 128 -13.24 -0.47 13.79
N ASN A 129 -14.54 -0.22 13.70
CA ASN A 129 -15.60 -1.10 14.19
C ASN A 129 -16.74 -1.20 13.17
N TYR A 130 -16.43 -1.77 11.97
CA TYR A 130 -17.39 -1.93 10.88
C TYR A 130 -18.20 -3.21 10.99
N ILE A 131 -19.37 -3.24 10.34
CA ILE A 131 -20.11 -4.46 9.99
C ILE A 131 -19.98 -4.68 8.49
N ALA A 132 -19.53 -5.87 8.07
CA ALA A 132 -19.33 -6.19 6.65
C ALA A 132 -20.47 -7.06 6.09
N ILE A 133 -20.82 -6.81 4.83
CA ILE A 133 -21.68 -7.69 4.03
C ILE A 133 -20.79 -8.27 2.92
N VAL A 134 -20.42 -9.53 3.07
CA VAL A 134 -19.49 -10.22 2.18
C VAL A 134 -20.26 -10.90 1.05
N SER A 135 -20.13 -10.41 -0.18
CA SER A 135 -20.68 -11.10 -1.35
C SER A 135 -19.76 -12.24 -1.78
N THR A 136 -20.28 -13.45 -1.96
CA THR A 136 -19.49 -14.57 -2.49
C THR A 136 -19.36 -14.54 -4.00
N VAL A 137 -20.27 -13.84 -4.68
CA VAL A 137 -20.37 -13.81 -6.14
C VAL A 137 -20.94 -12.47 -6.64
N ASN A 138 -20.63 -12.11 -7.88
CA ASN A 138 -21.20 -10.90 -8.52
C ASN A 138 -22.73 -10.82 -8.45
N CYS A 139 -23.45 -11.96 -8.54
CA CYS A 139 -24.90 -12.00 -8.49
C CYS A 139 -25.49 -11.48 -7.18
N SER A 140 -24.76 -11.57 -6.06
CA SER A 140 -25.19 -11.05 -4.76
C SER A 140 -24.76 -9.61 -4.50
N ALA A 141 -23.90 -9.02 -5.34
CA ALA A 141 -23.31 -7.72 -5.14
C ALA A 141 -24.34 -6.60 -4.93
N THR A 142 -25.34 -6.51 -5.82
CA THR A 142 -26.39 -5.48 -5.71
C THR A 142 -27.27 -5.68 -4.47
N SER A 143 -27.58 -6.92 -4.11
CA SER A 143 -28.35 -7.22 -2.87
C SER A 143 -27.57 -6.76 -1.63
N SER A 144 -26.27 -7.01 -1.58
CA SER A 144 -25.39 -6.55 -0.49
C SER A 144 -25.32 -5.03 -0.40
N LYS A 145 -25.18 -4.33 -1.55
CA LYS A 145 -25.27 -2.86 -1.59
C LYS A 145 -26.64 -2.35 -1.09
N PHE A 146 -27.75 -2.96 -1.51
CA PHE A 146 -29.08 -2.56 -1.06
C PHE A 146 -29.30 -2.78 0.45
N ILE A 147 -28.70 -3.81 1.03
CA ILE A 147 -28.74 -4.00 2.49
C ILE A 147 -27.95 -2.88 3.17
N ALA A 148 -26.70 -2.61 2.73
CA ALA A 148 -25.84 -1.60 3.33
C ALA A 148 -26.46 -0.20 3.26
N GLN A 149 -27.05 0.17 2.13
CA GLN A 149 -27.73 1.47 1.93
C GLN A 149 -28.91 1.74 2.87
N LYS A 150 -29.43 0.70 3.57
CA LYS A 150 -30.48 0.91 4.59
C LYS A 150 -29.93 1.36 5.93
N PHE A 151 -28.59 1.48 6.06
CA PHE A 151 -27.89 1.93 7.27
C PHE A 151 -27.08 3.19 6.95
N GLU A 152 -27.82 4.23 6.53
CA GLU A 152 -27.26 5.55 6.27
C GLU A 152 -26.81 6.24 7.56
N GLN A 153 -26.05 7.31 7.43
CA GLN A 153 -25.42 8.04 8.52
C GLN A 153 -26.40 8.40 9.66
N GLN A 154 -27.62 8.83 9.34
CA GLN A 154 -28.66 9.17 10.34
C GLN A 154 -29.06 7.99 11.24
N ILE A 155 -28.99 6.76 10.73
CA ILE A 155 -29.25 5.55 11.54
C ILE A 155 -28.01 5.25 12.38
N LEU A 156 -26.81 5.40 11.81
CA LEU A 156 -25.55 5.13 12.50
C LEU A 156 -25.26 6.12 13.62
N GLU A 157 -25.78 7.35 13.56
CA GLU A 157 -25.72 8.32 14.67
C GLU A 157 -26.29 7.79 15.99
N GLN A 158 -27.20 6.82 15.93
CA GLN A 158 -27.72 6.12 17.10
C GLN A 158 -26.76 5.06 17.66
N TYR A 159 -25.68 4.75 16.91
CA TYR A 159 -24.70 3.72 17.23
C TYR A 159 -23.26 4.28 17.15
N PRO A 160 -22.88 5.19 18.06
CA PRO A 160 -21.64 5.98 17.95
C PRO A 160 -20.33 5.16 17.97
N ASN A 161 -20.40 3.88 18.38
CA ASN A 161 -19.24 2.99 18.34
C ASN A 161 -19.19 2.12 17.08
N VAL A 162 -20.07 2.33 16.10
CA VAL A 162 -20.08 1.63 14.81
C VAL A 162 -19.65 2.60 13.72
N ASP A 163 -18.52 2.31 13.06
CA ASP A 163 -17.96 3.16 12.01
C ASP A 163 -18.73 3.06 10.68
N GLY A 164 -19.49 2.00 10.46
CA GLY A 164 -20.32 1.85 9.28
C GLY A 164 -20.75 0.42 8.96
N VAL A 165 -21.57 0.29 7.91
CA VAL A 165 -21.93 -0.97 7.28
C VAL A 165 -21.39 -0.97 5.85
N ILE A 166 -20.47 -1.87 5.54
CA ILE A 166 -19.77 -1.89 4.26
C ILE A 166 -20.11 -3.11 3.40
N PRO A 167 -20.48 -2.93 2.12
CA PRO A 167 -20.69 -4.03 1.19
C PRO A 167 -19.38 -4.40 0.49
N LEU A 168 -18.83 -5.58 0.78
CA LEU A 168 -17.66 -6.12 0.09
C LEU A 168 -18.10 -6.86 -1.17
N VAL A 169 -18.09 -6.17 -2.30
CA VAL A 169 -18.64 -6.64 -3.57
C VAL A 169 -17.57 -6.72 -4.66
N HIS A 170 -17.65 -7.74 -5.50
CA HIS A 170 -16.68 -7.97 -6.58
C HIS A 170 -17.36 -8.56 -7.82
N LYS A 171 -16.59 -8.78 -8.90
CA LYS A 171 -17.08 -9.25 -10.19
C LYS A 171 -16.91 -10.75 -10.42
N GLY A 172 -16.15 -11.46 -9.56
CA GLY A 172 -15.86 -12.89 -9.65
C GLY A 172 -16.86 -13.77 -8.89
N GLY A 173 -16.41 -14.98 -8.56
CA GLY A 173 -17.11 -15.95 -7.72
C GLY A 173 -17.88 -17.01 -8.48
N CYS A 174 -18.01 -16.89 -9.81
CA CYS A 174 -18.64 -17.87 -10.69
C CYS A 174 -17.73 -18.16 -11.89
N ALA A 175 -17.97 -19.32 -12.55
CA ALA A 175 -17.22 -19.72 -13.74
C ALA A 175 -15.70 -19.88 -13.51
N MET A 176 -15.29 -20.14 -12.27
CA MET A 176 -13.92 -20.43 -11.86
C MET A 176 -13.75 -21.95 -11.70
N GLU A 177 -12.51 -22.44 -11.79
CA GLU A 177 -12.22 -23.83 -11.42
C GLU A 177 -12.41 -24.03 -9.91
N TYR A 178 -13.31 -24.93 -9.53
CA TYR A 178 -13.58 -25.22 -8.11
C TYR A 178 -12.32 -25.79 -7.42
N GLY A 179 -11.91 -25.14 -6.32
CA GLY A 179 -10.69 -25.48 -5.61
C GLY A 179 -9.40 -25.11 -6.34
N GLY A 180 -9.48 -24.49 -7.52
CA GLY A 180 -8.34 -23.96 -8.26
C GLY A 180 -7.68 -22.77 -7.57
N THR A 181 -6.52 -22.35 -8.07
CA THR A 181 -5.70 -21.27 -7.44
C THR A 181 -6.46 -19.97 -7.33
N ASP A 182 -7.15 -19.55 -8.41
CA ASP A 182 -7.92 -18.30 -8.44
C ASP A 182 -9.13 -18.33 -7.48
N HIS A 183 -9.85 -19.47 -7.44
CA HIS A 183 -10.95 -19.67 -6.48
C HIS A 183 -10.46 -19.60 -5.03
N ARG A 184 -9.36 -20.28 -4.69
CA ARG A 184 -8.76 -20.23 -3.35
C ARG A 184 -8.26 -18.83 -2.99
N GLN A 185 -7.68 -18.10 -3.95
CA GLN A 185 -7.22 -16.73 -3.74
C GLN A 185 -8.39 -15.77 -3.45
N LEU A 186 -9.49 -15.86 -4.22
CA LEU A 186 -10.71 -15.09 -3.96
C LEU A 186 -11.27 -15.42 -2.57
N ALA A 187 -11.42 -16.71 -2.26
CA ALA A 187 -11.93 -17.15 -0.95
C ALA A 187 -11.04 -16.67 0.20
N ARG A 188 -9.71 -16.74 0.05
CA ARG A 188 -8.74 -16.22 1.03
C ARG A 188 -8.90 -14.70 1.23
N THR A 189 -9.10 -13.96 0.15
CA THR A 189 -9.32 -12.50 0.21
C THR A 189 -10.61 -12.17 0.98
N LEU A 190 -11.72 -12.83 0.64
CA LEU A 190 -13.01 -12.63 1.31
C LEU A 190 -12.94 -13.03 2.80
N ALA A 191 -12.26 -14.15 3.11
CA ALA A 191 -12.04 -14.60 4.48
C ALA A 191 -11.18 -13.61 5.28
N GLY A 192 -10.12 -13.07 4.66
CA GLY A 192 -9.25 -12.06 5.28
C GLY A 192 -10.03 -10.83 5.69
N PHE A 193 -10.94 -10.35 4.84
CA PHE A 193 -11.83 -9.23 5.18
C PHE A 193 -12.86 -9.61 6.24
N ALA A 194 -13.53 -10.77 6.13
CA ALA A 194 -14.50 -11.22 7.13
C ALA A 194 -13.89 -11.33 8.54
N GLN A 195 -12.63 -11.73 8.63
CA GLN A 195 -11.86 -11.87 9.88
C GLN A 195 -10.93 -10.68 10.14
N HIS A 196 -11.10 -9.55 9.44
CA HIS A 196 -10.25 -8.38 9.64
C HIS A 196 -10.53 -7.75 11.02
N PRO A 197 -9.50 -7.32 11.78
CA PRO A 197 -9.72 -6.76 13.13
C PRO A 197 -10.54 -5.45 13.13
N ASN A 198 -10.68 -4.77 12.00
CA ASN A 198 -11.57 -3.61 11.86
C ASN A 198 -13.04 -4.00 11.57
N ILE A 199 -13.34 -5.30 11.42
CA ILE A 199 -14.70 -5.83 11.24
C ILE A 199 -15.15 -6.49 12.55
N ALA A 200 -16.21 -5.95 13.16
CA ALA A 200 -16.78 -6.50 14.37
C ALA A 200 -17.73 -7.68 14.09
N ALA A 201 -18.51 -7.56 13.04
CA ALA A 201 -19.45 -8.59 12.62
C ALA A 201 -19.59 -8.60 11.10
N TYR A 202 -20.03 -9.72 10.55
CA TYR A 202 -20.27 -9.82 9.11
C TYR A 202 -21.45 -10.74 8.76
N LEU A 203 -22.01 -10.48 7.58
CA LEU A 203 -23.05 -11.29 6.94
C LEU A 203 -22.53 -11.75 5.58
N VAL A 204 -22.61 -13.06 5.28
CA VAL A 204 -22.23 -13.59 3.96
C VAL A 204 -23.46 -13.74 3.10
N VAL A 205 -23.43 -13.20 1.88
CA VAL A 205 -24.55 -13.24 0.93
C VAL A 205 -24.10 -13.86 -0.38
N GLY A 206 -24.69 -15.01 -0.72
CA GLY A 206 -24.49 -15.73 -1.97
C GLY A 206 -25.72 -15.73 -2.89
N LEU A 207 -25.57 -16.29 -4.08
CA LEU A 207 -26.71 -16.62 -4.96
C LEU A 207 -27.30 -17.98 -4.60
N GLY A 208 -26.45 -19.02 -4.50
CA GLY A 208 -26.79 -20.40 -4.20
C GLY A 208 -26.26 -21.44 -5.20
N CYS A 209 -25.86 -21.02 -6.42
CA CYS A 209 -25.30 -21.92 -7.45
C CYS A 209 -23.92 -21.50 -7.96
N GLU A 210 -23.29 -20.53 -7.33
CA GLU A 210 -21.94 -20.06 -7.67
C GLU A 210 -20.84 -21.07 -7.34
N THR A 211 -19.67 -20.90 -7.97
CA THR A 211 -18.48 -21.69 -7.66
C THR A 211 -17.95 -21.37 -6.25
N SER A 212 -17.92 -20.08 -5.90
CA SER A 212 -17.42 -19.58 -4.60
C SER A 212 -18.51 -19.57 -3.54
N GLN A 213 -19.03 -20.77 -3.21
CA GLN A 213 -20.12 -20.90 -2.24
C GLN A 213 -19.70 -20.50 -0.82
N ALA A 214 -20.67 -19.97 -0.05
CA ALA A 214 -20.46 -19.61 1.36
C ALA A 214 -19.96 -20.79 2.20
N SER A 215 -20.37 -22.01 1.90
CA SER A 215 -19.89 -23.22 2.57
C SER A 215 -18.41 -23.49 2.36
N PHE A 216 -17.87 -23.22 1.16
CA PHE A 216 -16.44 -23.31 0.90
C PHE A 216 -15.68 -22.25 1.71
N LEU A 217 -16.15 -21.00 1.66
CA LEU A 217 -15.53 -19.90 2.40
C LEU A 217 -15.50 -20.16 3.91
N THR A 218 -16.62 -20.58 4.49
CA THR A 218 -16.72 -20.83 5.93
C THR A 218 -15.98 -22.08 6.39
N GLY A 219 -15.95 -23.14 5.56
CA GLY A 219 -15.29 -24.40 5.89
C GLY A 219 -13.78 -24.35 5.71
N GLU A 220 -13.29 -23.88 4.55
CA GLU A 220 -11.84 -23.85 4.24
C GLU A 220 -11.06 -22.89 5.17
N PHE A 221 -11.65 -21.77 5.56
CA PHE A 221 -10.99 -20.75 6.37
C PHE A 221 -11.45 -20.72 7.83
N ASN A 222 -12.26 -21.69 8.27
CA ASN A 222 -12.76 -21.77 9.65
C ASN A 222 -13.33 -20.45 10.17
N LEU A 223 -14.19 -19.82 9.37
CA LEU A 223 -14.73 -18.51 9.70
C LEU A 223 -15.57 -18.54 10.97
N VAL A 224 -15.34 -17.55 11.84
CA VAL A 224 -16.14 -17.28 13.04
C VAL A 224 -16.43 -15.80 13.11
N GLN A 225 -17.49 -15.40 13.80
CA GLN A 225 -17.68 -13.99 14.16
C GLN A 225 -16.62 -13.57 15.16
N LEU A 226 -15.95 -12.44 14.94
CA LEU A 226 -14.81 -12.01 15.76
C LEU A 226 -15.22 -11.50 17.15
N ASP A 227 -16.39 -10.89 17.26
CA ASP A 227 -16.93 -10.47 18.54
C ASP A 227 -17.94 -11.50 19.02
N ASN A 228 -17.41 -12.45 19.75
CA ASN A 228 -18.21 -13.49 20.37
C ASN A 228 -18.76 -12.98 21.72
N LEU A 229 -20.04 -12.74 21.75
CA LEU A 229 -20.76 -12.33 22.97
C LEU A 229 -21.19 -13.52 23.84
N GLY A 230 -20.58 -14.71 23.65
CA GLY A 230 -20.91 -15.92 24.39
C GLY A 230 -19.79 -16.95 24.44
N PRO A 231 -19.94 -18.05 25.21
CA PRO A 231 -18.93 -19.06 25.41
C PRO A 231 -18.61 -19.94 24.19
N ASN A 232 -19.45 -19.87 23.12
CA ASN A 232 -19.23 -20.55 21.86
C ASN A 232 -19.18 -19.53 20.73
N PRO A 233 -18.13 -19.52 19.87
CA PRO A 233 -18.07 -18.59 18.76
C PRO A 233 -19.31 -18.79 17.86
N PRO A 234 -20.10 -17.75 17.59
CA PRO A 234 -21.25 -17.87 16.71
C PRO A 234 -20.78 -18.22 15.30
N LYS A 235 -21.49 -19.14 14.67
CA LYS A 235 -21.27 -19.48 13.27
C LYS A 235 -21.50 -18.25 12.39
N PRO A 236 -20.80 -18.14 11.26
CA PRO A 236 -21.08 -17.10 10.27
C PRO A 236 -22.54 -17.11 9.86
N ILE A 237 -23.14 -15.94 9.79
CA ILE A 237 -24.50 -15.80 9.26
C ILE A 237 -24.40 -15.79 7.74
N THR A 238 -25.03 -16.77 7.08
CA THR A 238 -25.01 -16.92 5.63
C THR A 238 -26.43 -16.92 5.05
N MET A 239 -26.59 -16.31 3.87
CA MET A 239 -27.85 -16.29 3.11
C MET A 239 -27.59 -16.50 1.63
N ASN A 240 -28.41 -17.33 0.96
CA ASN A 240 -28.44 -17.44 -0.50
C ASN A 240 -29.72 -16.81 -1.04
N ILE A 241 -29.61 -16.01 -2.09
CA ILE A 241 -30.77 -15.33 -2.72
C ILE A 241 -31.81 -16.34 -3.19
N GLN A 242 -31.39 -17.48 -3.74
CA GLN A 242 -32.27 -18.54 -4.22
C GLN A 242 -33.09 -19.12 -3.05
N ASP A 243 -32.46 -19.43 -1.93
CA ASP A 243 -33.11 -20.03 -0.75
C ASP A 243 -34.06 -19.05 -0.07
N GLN A 244 -33.75 -17.74 -0.10
CA GLN A 244 -34.61 -16.69 0.45
C GLN A 244 -35.84 -16.41 -0.45
N GLY A 245 -35.87 -16.93 -1.69
CA GLY A 245 -36.93 -16.68 -2.66
C GLY A 245 -36.85 -15.31 -3.32
N GLY A 246 -35.63 -14.84 -3.60
CA GLY A 246 -35.32 -13.68 -4.44
C GLY A 246 -34.79 -12.46 -3.68
N VAL A 247 -34.35 -11.46 -4.46
CA VAL A 247 -33.62 -10.27 -4.00
C VAL A 247 -34.37 -9.50 -2.91
N ALA A 248 -35.66 -9.20 -3.12
CA ALA A 248 -36.41 -8.38 -2.16
C ALA A 248 -36.52 -9.03 -0.77
N LYS A 249 -36.72 -10.33 -0.71
CA LYS A 249 -36.77 -11.08 0.56
C LYS A 249 -35.39 -11.17 1.21
N THR A 250 -34.33 -11.38 0.41
CA THR A 250 -32.93 -11.38 0.88
C THR A 250 -32.57 -10.05 1.50
N VAL A 251 -32.86 -8.93 0.83
CA VAL A 251 -32.60 -7.59 1.35
C VAL A 251 -33.36 -7.35 2.66
N LYS A 252 -34.68 -7.67 2.70
CA LYS A 252 -35.47 -7.54 3.92
C LYS A 252 -34.89 -8.36 5.09
N ARG A 253 -34.50 -9.62 4.83
CA ARG A 253 -33.89 -10.49 5.85
C ARG A 253 -32.52 -9.97 6.31
N GLY A 254 -31.64 -9.54 5.37
CA GLY A 254 -30.34 -8.95 5.69
C GLY A 254 -30.47 -7.70 6.56
N VAL A 255 -31.38 -6.81 6.23
CA VAL A 255 -31.66 -5.62 7.07
C VAL A 255 -32.12 -6.01 8.48
N SER A 256 -32.99 -7.05 8.62
CA SER A 256 -33.41 -7.54 9.94
C SER A 256 -32.21 -8.06 10.75
N ILE A 257 -31.32 -8.84 10.13
CA ILE A 257 -30.11 -9.39 10.79
C ILE A 257 -29.20 -8.24 11.26
N LEU A 258 -28.95 -7.25 10.41
CA LEU A 258 -28.07 -6.14 10.79
C LEU A 258 -28.66 -5.28 11.91
N LYS A 259 -29.99 -5.11 11.96
CA LYS A 259 -30.66 -4.43 13.08
C LYS A 259 -30.51 -5.16 14.42
N GLU A 260 -30.33 -6.48 14.39
CA GLU A 260 -30.02 -7.28 15.58
C GLU A 260 -28.53 -7.18 15.96
N LEU A 261 -27.61 -7.07 14.98
CA LEU A 261 -26.16 -6.96 15.20
C LEU A 261 -25.72 -5.57 15.67
N LEU A 262 -26.30 -4.49 15.14
CA LEU A 262 -25.89 -3.11 15.43
C LEU A 262 -25.83 -2.78 16.93
N PRO A 263 -26.87 -3.07 17.77
CA PRO A 263 -26.81 -2.80 19.19
C PRO A 263 -25.68 -3.55 19.90
N GLU A 264 -25.38 -4.78 19.46
CA GLU A 264 -24.33 -5.61 20.05
C GLU A 264 -22.94 -5.07 19.70
N VAL A 265 -22.70 -4.73 18.43
CA VAL A 265 -21.45 -4.12 17.97
C VAL A 265 -21.23 -2.75 18.63
N ASN A 266 -22.29 -1.99 18.86
CA ASN A 266 -22.22 -0.68 19.53
C ASN A 266 -21.83 -0.75 21.02
N LYS A 267 -21.92 -1.92 21.67
CA LYS A 267 -21.43 -2.10 23.06
C LYS A 267 -19.91 -2.10 23.17
N LEU A 268 -19.21 -2.37 22.06
CA LEU A 268 -17.75 -2.39 22.03
C LEU A 268 -17.21 -0.98 22.27
N GLN A 269 -16.21 -0.87 23.13
CA GLN A 269 -15.56 0.38 23.49
C GLN A 269 -14.09 0.35 23.09
N ARG A 270 -13.55 1.51 22.76
CA ARG A 270 -12.11 1.67 22.56
C ARG A 270 -11.38 1.47 23.88
N VAL A 271 -10.28 0.73 23.83
CA VAL A 271 -9.37 0.47 24.95
C VAL A 271 -7.93 0.73 24.51
N GLU A 272 -7.06 0.93 25.48
CA GLU A 272 -5.63 1.08 25.19
C GLU A 272 -5.03 -0.23 24.69
N ILE A 273 -4.37 -0.17 23.53
CA ILE A 273 -3.75 -1.29 22.85
C ILE A 273 -2.30 -0.91 22.50
N PRO A 274 -1.29 -1.77 22.76
CA PRO A 274 0.09 -1.50 22.38
C PRO A 274 0.26 -1.33 20.85
N ALA A 275 1.10 -0.39 20.44
CA ALA A 275 1.42 -0.18 19.02
C ALA A 275 2.07 -1.42 18.36
N SER A 276 2.60 -2.34 19.16
CA SER A 276 3.10 -3.64 18.68
C SER A 276 2.02 -4.51 18.01
N GLU A 277 0.74 -4.19 18.18
CA GLU A 277 -0.36 -4.89 17.54
C GLU A 277 -0.80 -4.24 16.21
N LEU A 278 -0.25 -3.07 15.87
CA LEU A 278 -0.54 -2.42 14.59
C LEU A 278 0.20 -3.11 13.44
N MET A 279 -0.52 -3.24 12.34
CA MET A 279 -0.02 -3.66 11.05
C MET A 279 -0.31 -2.56 10.05
N LEU A 280 0.75 -1.93 9.54
CA LEU A 280 0.72 -0.78 8.65
C LEU A 280 0.96 -1.22 7.21
N GLY A 281 0.00 -0.97 6.33
CA GLY A 281 0.15 -1.17 4.89
C GLY A 281 0.86 0.01 4.23
N LEU A 282 1.82 -0.27 3.37
CA LEU A 282 2.65 0.72 2.67
C LEU A 282 2.34 0.66 1.18
N ASN A 283 1.70 1.70 0.64
CA ASN A 283 1.36 1.77 -0.78
C ASN A 283 1.79 3.11 -1.39
N CYS A 284 1.97 3.17 -2.70
CA CYS A 284 2.18 4.42 -3.41
C CYS A 284 1.49 4.42 -4.77
N GLY A 285 0.81 5.52 -5.10
CA GLY A 285 0.17 5.71 -6.40
C GLY A 285 0.33 7.15 -6.89
N GLY A 286 0.34 7.35 -8.22
CA GLY A 286 0.65 8.67 -8.77
C GLY A 286 2.05 9.17 -8.39
N SER A 287 3.04 8.29 -8.35
CA SER A 287 4.44 8.60 -7.96
C SER A 287 5.10 9.59 -8.91
N ASP A 288 6.03 10.39 -8.40
CA ASP A 288 6.85 11.36 -9.13
C ASP A 288 8.34 11.22 -8.80
N GLY A 289 9.18 12.10 -9.35
CA GLY A 289 10.62 12.10 -9.11
C GLY A 289 11.02 12.38 -7.67
N ASN A 290 10.13 12.96 -6.85
CA ASN A 290 10.37 13.27 -5.44
C ASN A 290 9.94 12.12 -4.52
N SER A 291 9.14 11.16 -4.98
CA SER A 291 8.60 10.07 -4.16
C SER A 291 9.68 9.34 -3.35
N GLY A 292 10.81 9.02 -3.99
CA GLY A 292 11.96 8.36 -3.34
C GLY A 292 12.90 9.30 -2.58
N ILE A 293 12.58 10.59 -2.51
CA ILE A 293 13.39 11.62 -1.84
C ILE A 293 12.70 12.11 -0.55
N THR A 294 11.38 12.20 -0.57
CA THR A 294 10.57 12.81 0.48
C THR A 294 9.63 11.79 1.14
N ALA A 295 8.42 11.60 0.62
CA ALA A 295 7.36 10.85 1.28
C ALA A 295 7.71 9.38 1.51
N ASN A 296 8.34 8.67 0.56
CA ASN A 296 8.66 7.26 0.74
C ASN A 296 9.75 7.03 1.81
N PRO A 297 10.88 7.75 1.84
CA PRO A 297 11.84 7.64 2.93
C PRO A 297 11.27 8.07 4.29
N ALA A 298 10.43 9.11 4.34
CA ALA A 298 9.77 9.53 5.58
C ALA A 298 8.79 8.45 6.09
N LEU A 299 8.01 7.83 5.19
CA LEU A 299 7.19 6.66 5.53
C LEU A 299 8.06 5.48 5.97
N GLY A 300 9.24 5.29 5.35
CA GLY A 300 10.22 4.28 5.76
C GLY A 300 10.70 4.50 7.19
N TYR A 301 10.94 5.74 7.59
CA TYR A 301 11.29 6.07 8.97
C TYR A 301 10.13 5.79 9.94
N ALA A 302 8.90 6.15 9.56
CA ALA A 302 7.70 5.79 10.34
C ALA A 302 7.52 4.27 10.47
N SER A 303 7.84 3.51 9.41
CA SER A 303 7.85 2.04 9.43
C SER A 303 8.88 1.50 10.43
N ASP A 304 10.08 2.07 10.45
CA ASP A 304 11.14 1.68 11.40
C ASP A 304 10.72 1.99 12.86
N LEU A 305 10.05 3.12 13.11
CA LEU A 305 9.50 3.45 14.43
C LEU A 305 8.42 2.45 14.86
N LEU A 306 7.53 2.04 13.95
CA LEU A 306 6.51 1.02 14.25
C LEU A 306 7.15 -0.35 14.51
N VAL A 307 8.12 -0.76 13.71
CA VAL A 307 8.85 -2.02 13.91
C VAL A 307 9.63 -2.00 15.23
N ALA A 308 10.18 -0.86 15.63
CA ALA A 308 10.80 -0.70 16.95
C ALA A 308 9.82 -0.92 18.10
N GLN A 309 8.53 -0.57 17.93
CA GLN A 309 7.45 -0.89 18.88
C GLN A 309 7.05 -2.37 18.86
N GLY A 310 7.59 -3.19 17.95
CA GLY A 310 7.20 -4.58 17.74
C GLY A 310 5.98 -4.75 16.81
N GLY A 311 5.56 -3.69 16.11
CA GLY A 311 4.50 -3.73 15.11
C GLY A 311 4.99 -4.29 13.76
N THR A 312 4.11 -4.28 12.77
CA THR A 312 4.39 -4.83 11.44
C THR A 312 4.22 -3.76 10.36
N ALA A 313 5.22 -3.61 9.49
CA ALA A 313 5.16 -2.81 8.28
C ALA A 313 5.10 -3.74 7.06
N VAL A 314 4.11 -3.55 6.20
CA VAL A 314 3.83 -4.45 5.06
C VAL A 314 4.09 -3.71 3.77
N LEU A 315 5.22 -4.02 3.12
CA LEU A 315 5.55 -3.53 1.79
C LEU A 315 4.84 -4.42 0.75
N ALA A 316 4.24 -3.82 -0.25
CA ALA A 316 3.48 -4.48 -1.30
C ALA A 316 3.99 -4.09 -2.70
N GLU A 317 3.19 -4.39 -3.73
CA GLU A 317 3.47 -3.96 -5.12
C GLU A 317 4.75 -4.60 -5.68
N THR A 318 4.80 -5.95 -5.74
CA THR A 318 5.99 -6.70 -6.18
C THR A 318 6.59 -6.20 -7.51
N PRO A 319 5.78 -5.85 -8.56
CA PRO A 319 6.33 -5.25 -9.77
C PRO A 319 7.08 -3.92 -9.54
N GLU A 320 6.82 -3.23 -8.43
CA GLU A 320 7.48 -1.99 -8.02
C GLU A 320 8.68 -2.23 -7.08
N ILE A 321 9.03 -3.48 -6.84
CA ILE A 321 10.29 -3.90 -6.21
C ILE A 321 11.32 -4.30 -7.28
N TYR A 322 10.86 -4.64 -8.49
CA TYR A 322 11.67 -5.11 -9.61
C TYR A 322 12.82 -4.16 -9.95
N GLY A 323 14.04 -4.69 -9.92
CA GLY A 323 15.28 -3.94 -10.12
C GLY A 323 15.83 -3.27 -8.84
N ALA A 324 15.09 -3.30 -7.73
CA ALA A 324 15.54 -2.84 -6.41
C ALA A 324 15.49 -3.95 -5.34
N GLU A 325 15.14 -5.19 -5.73
CA GLU A 325 15.02 -6.33 -4.82
C GLU A 325 16.28 -6.62 -4.03
N GLN A 326 17.45 -6.31 -4.58
CA GLN A 326 18.75 -6.49 -3.90
C GLN A 326 18.80 -5.74 -2.56
N VAL A 327 18.15 -4.56 -2.45
CA VAL A 327 18.07 -3.78 -1.21
C VAL A 327 17.37 -4.56 -0.10
N LEU A 328 16.37 -5.38 -0.44
CA LEU A 328 15.62 -6.22 0.51
C LEU A 328 16.33 -7.56 0.74
N ILE A 329 16.86 -8.18 -0.31
CA ILE A 329 17.53 -9.48 -0.26
C ILE A 329 18.76 -9.45 0.67
N ARG A 330 19.57 -8.38 0.62
CA ARG A 330 20.74 -8.21 1.49
C ARG A 330 20.37 -8.19 2.98
N ARG A 331 19.20 -7.65 3.33
CA ARG A 331 18.72 -7.52 4.72
C ARG A 331 17.66 -8.56 5.12
N ALA A 332 17.41 -9.56 4.29
CA ALA A 332 16.54 -10.68 4.65
C ALA A 332 17.16 -11.50 5.81
N ILE A 333 16.33 -11.89 6.78
CA ILE A 333 16.79 -12.58 8.00
C ILE A 333 17.40 -13.95 7.73
N ASN A 334 17.06 -14.58 6.61
CA ASN A 334 17.63 -15.84 6.17
C ASN A 334 17.43 -16.03 4.67
N ARG A 335 18.11 -17.05 4.14
CA ARG A 335 18.09 -17.39 2.72
C ARG A 335 16.68 -17.73 2.20
N GLY A 336 15.85 -18.43 2.97
CA GLY A 336 14.51 -18.81 2.53
C GLY A 336 13.59 -17.60 2.28
N VAL A 337 13.69 -16.57 3.13
CA VAL A 337 12.94 -15.31 2.93
C VAL A 337 13.41 -14.60 1.66
N ALA A 338 14.71 -14.53 1.44
CA ALA A 338 15.29 -13.91 0.24
C ALA A 338 14.91 -14.68 -1.03
N ASP A 339 15.00 -16.01 -1.01
CA ASP A 339 14.64 -16.87 -2.14
C ASP A 339 13.16 -16.73 -2.51
N LYS A 340 12.24 -16.64 -1.52
CA LYS A 340 10.81 -16.42 -1.77
C LYS A 340 10.56 -15.07 -2.46
N LEU A 341 11.28 -14.01 -2.09
CA LEU A 341 11.18 -12.71 -2.80
C LEU A 341 11.64 -12.83 -4.26
N VAL A 342 12.80 -13.46 -4.50
CA VAL A 342 13.31 -13.69 -5.86
C VAL A 342 12.34 -14.54 -6.69
N GLU A 343 11.73 -15.57 -6.08
CA GLU A 343 10.73 -16.40 -6.73
C GLU A 343 9.51 -15.56 -7.18
N ARG A 344 9.02 -14.64 -6.34
CA ARG A 344 7.91 -13.76 -6.71
C ARG A 344 8.29 -12.81 -7.85
N ILE A 345 9.48 -12.21 -7.82
CA ILE A 345 9.98 -11.36 -8.91
C ILE A 345 10.01 -12.14 -10.24
N ARG A 346 10.58 -13.35 -10.25
CA ARG A 346 10.63 -14.20 -11.45
C ARG A 346 9.22 -14.64 -11.91
N TRP A 347 8.32 -14.88 -10.99
CA TRP A 347 6.93 -15.17 -11.34
C TRP A 347 6.29 -14.01 -12.10
N TRP A 348 6.52 -12.75 -11.66
CA TRP A 348 6.03 -11.56 -12.35
C TRP A 348 6.63 -11.38 -13.74
N GLU A 349 7.91 -11.69 -13.94
CA GLU A 349 8.54 -11.72 -15.28
C GLU A 349 7.81 -12.71 -16.20
N GLY A 350 7.61 -13.93 -15.73
CA GLY A 350 6.89 -14.96 -16.47
C GLY A 350 5.42 -14.62 -16.71
N TYR A 351 4.76 -13.96 -15.74
CA TYR A 351 3.37 -13.52 -15.87
C TYR A 351 3.24 -12.42 -16.91
N ALA A 352 4.08 -11.39 -16.88
CA ALA A 352 4.09 -10.33 -17.89
C ALA A 352 4.34 -10.88 -19.30
N ALA A 353 5.28 -11.83 -19.44
CA ALA A 353 5.60 -12.44 -20.72
C ALA A 353 4.40 -13.18 -21.36
N LYS A 354 3.50 -13.80 -20.56
CA LYS A 354 2.27 -14.45 -21.07
C LYS A 354 1.34 -13.48 -21.80
N PHE A 355 1.40 -12.20 -21.47
CA PHE A 355 0.57 -11.14 -22.05
C PHE A 355 1.35 -10.29 -23.06
N ASN A 356 2.59 -10.65 -23.43
CA ASN A 356 3.49 -9.83 -24.23
C ASN A 356 3.66 -8.41 -23.64
N ALA A 357 3.63 -8.29 -22.32
CA ALA A 357 3.78 -7.06 -21.57
C ALA A 357 5.20 -6.92 -21.02
N SER A 358 5.63 -5.67 -20.79
CA SER A 358 6.88 -5.35 -20.12
C SER A 358 6.61 -4.79 -18.73
N ILE A 359 7.38 -5.21 -17.73
CA ILE A 359 7.34 -4.65 -16.37
C ILE A 359 7.66 -3.13 -16.40
N ASP A 360 8.52 -2.68 -17.32
CA ASP A 360 8.84 -1.24 -17.52
C ASP A 360 7.68 -0.41 -18.11
N ASN A 361 6.54 -1.01 -18.39
CA ASN A 361 5.31 -0.24 -18.63
C ASN A 361 4.86 0.54 -17.37
N ASN A 362 5.30 0.14 -16.20
CA ASN A 362 5.34 0.92 -14.98
C ASN A 362 6.76 1.53 -14.81
N PRO A 363 6.98 2.86 -14.70
CA PRO A 363 6.03 3.93 -14.38
C PRO A 363 5.13 4.37 -15.54
N SER A 364 3.91 4.80 -15.18
CA SER A 364 2.91 5.28 -16.14
C SER A 364 3.33 6.59 -16.81
N VAL A 365 2.61 6.97 -17.89
CA VAL A 365 2.82 8.27 -18.57
C VAL A 365 2.71 9.45 -17.58
N GLY A 366 1.78 9.39 -16.62
CA GLY A 366 1.61 10.42 -15.59
C GLY A 366 2.79 10.50 -14.61
N ASN A 367 3.34 9.34 -14.21
CA ASN A 367 4.54 9.28 -13.36
C ASN A 367 5.78 9.83 -14.10
N LYS A 368 5.91 9.52 -15.39
CA LYS A 368 7.00 10.00 -16.24
C LYS A 368 6.95 11.53 -16.40
N LYS A 369 5.75 12.11 -16.57
CA LYS A 369 5.57 13.57 -16.51
C LYS A 369 5.98 14.20 -15.18
N GLY A 370 5.98 13.43 -14.10
CA GLY A 370 6.46 13.84 -12.77
C GLY A 370 7.96 13.63 -12.54
N GLY A 371 8.73 13.27 -13.58
CA GLY A 371 10.20 13.15 -13.50
C GLY A 371 10.74 11.73 -13.40
N LEU A 372 9.92 10.71 -13.17
CA LEU A 372 10.34 9.29 -13.21
C LEU A 372 10.67 8.85 -14.64
N THR A 373 11.60 7.90 -14.78
CA THR A 373 12.05 7.40 -16.09
C THR A 373 11.80 5.91 -16.26
N THR A 374 12.50 5.07 -15.52
CA THR A 374 12.48 3.61 -15.64
C THR A 374 11.82 2.97 -14.41
N ILE A 375 11.47 1.69 -14.52
CA ILE A 375 11.01 0.92 -13.38
C ILE A 375 12.09 0.81 -12.29
N TYR A 376 13.38 0.76 -12.64
CA TYR A 376 14.45 0.69 -11.66
C TYR A 376 14.48 1.93 -10.76
N GLU A 377 14.37 3.14 -11.35
CA GLU A 377 14.27 4.38 -10.59
C GLU A 377 13.04 4.40 -9.67
N LYS A 378 11.88 3.99 -10.20
CA LYS A 378 10.64 3.92 -9.42
C LYS A 378 10.76 2.94 -8.25
N SER A 379 11.29 1.75 -8.51
CA SER A 379 11.44 0.69 -7.51
C SER A 379 12.39 1.07 -6.38
N LEU A 380 13.52 1.71 -6.68
CA LEU A 380 14.44 2.23 -5.66
C LEU A 380 13.74 3.22 -4.72
N GLY A 381 12.88 4.09 -5.26
CA GLY A 381 12.04 4.95 -4.45
C GLY A 381 10.94 4.21 -3.69
N ALA A 382 10.31 3.19 -4.30
CA ALA A 382 9.20 2.45 -3.70
C ALA A 382 9.65 1.59 -2.51
N VAL A 383 10.79 0.89 -2.60
CA VAL A 383 11.32 0.05 -1.50
C VAL A 383 11.71 0.87 -0.27
N ALA A 384 11.96 2.17 -0.42
CA ALA A 384 12.27 3.06 0.70
C ALA A 384 11.12 3.18 1.71
N LYS A 385 9.87 2.95 1.31
CA LYS A 385 8.69 2.88 2.20
C LYS A 385 8.87 1.84 3.33
N GLY A 386 9.63 0.77 3.06
CA GLY A 386 9.90 -0.30 4.02
C GLY A 386 11.01 0.01 5.04
N GLY A 387 11.51 1.25 5.09
CA GLY A 387 12.54 1.67 6.05
C GLY A 387 13.84 0.87 5.93
N THR A 388 14.53 0.70 7.05
CA THR A 388 15.90 0.13 7.11
C THR A 388 15.96 -1.20 7.86
N THR A 389 14.88 -1.68 8.47
CA THR A 389 14.86 -2.90 9.29
C THR A 389 14.99 -4.18 8.45
N ALA A 390 15.26 -5.30 9.10
CA ALA A 390 15.40 -6.60 8.45
C ALA A 390 14.09 -7.07 7.81
N LEU A 391 14.14 -7.62 6.58
CA LEU A 391 13.02 -8.31 5.96
C LEU A 391 12.79 -9.66 6.65
N ARG A 392 11.62 -9.80 7.30
CA ARG A 392 11.28 -10.95 8.16
C ARG A 392 10.57 -12.07 7.41
N ALA A 393 9.69 -11.73 6.47
CA ALA A 393 8.91 -12.70 5.71
C ALA A 393 8.44 -12.13 4.36
N VAL A 394 8.04 -13.05 3.47
CA VAL A 394 7.34 -12.75 2.21
C VAL A 394 6.07 -13.58 2.18
N TYR A 395 4.93 -12.94 1.91
CA TYR A 395 3.61 -13.55 1.89
C TYR A 395 3.02 -13.55 0.47
N ASP A 396 2.22 -14.56 0.19
CA ASP A 396 1.40 -14.58 -1.02
C ASP A 396 0.22 -13.59 -0.90
N TYR A 397 -0.40 -13.24 -2.02
CA TYR A 397 -1.54 -12.31 -2.05
C TYR A 397 -2.64 -12.69 -1.05
N ALA A 398 -3.04 -11.74 -0.22
CA ALA A 398 -4.08 -11.90 0.80
C ALA A 398 -3.82 -12.99 1.85
N GLU A 399 -2.60 -13.52 1.95
CA GLU A 399 -2.21 -14.46 3.00
C GLU A 399 -2.21 -13.75 4.35
N ARG A 400 -2.75 -14.41 5.39
CA ARG A 400 -2.77 -13.83 6.75
C ARG A 400 -1.35 -13.64 7.26
N ILE A 401 -1.00 -12.41 7.58
CA ILE A 401 0.32 -12.04 8.09
C ILE A 401 0.41 -12.40 9.57
N THR A 402 1.43 -13.15 9.94
CA THR A 402 1.68 -13.60 11.31
C THR A 402 3.01 -13.13 11.88
N GLU A 403 4.00 -12.87 11.02
CA GLU A 403 5.30 -12.36 11.43
C GLU A 403 5.24 -10.86 11.73
N ARG A 404 6.01 -10.45 12.73
CA ARG A 404 6.18 -9.03 13.11
C ARG A 404 7.45 -8.46 12.50
N GLY A 405 7.45 -7.15 12.26
CA GLY A 405 8.56 -6.43 11.64
C GLY A 405 8.26 -6.07 10.19
N LEU A 406 9.29 -5.81 9.38
CA LEU A 406 9.11 -5.57 7.96
C LEU A 406 8.82 -6.89 7.24
N VAL A 407 7.72 -6.92 6.50
CA VAL A 407 7.35 -8.04 5.64
C VAL A 407 6.97 -7.54 4.24
N VAL A 408 7.02 -8.41 3.25
CA VAL A 408 6.53 -8.15 1.89
C VAL A 408 5.31 -9.02 1.64
N MET A 409 4.26 -8.46 1.06
CA MET A 409 3.15 -9.23 0.46
C MET A 409 3.19 -9.11 -1.05
N ASP A 410 3.15 -10.24 -1.73
CA ASP A 410 3.06 -10.29 -3.20
C ASP A 410 1.71 -9.74 -3.65
N THR A 411 1.74 -8.59 -4.33
CA THR A 411 0.56 -7.94 -4.91
C THR A 411 0.90 -7.34 -6.27
N PRO A 412 -0.11 -7.13 -7.16
CA PRO A 412 0.07 -6.27 -8.33
C PRO A 412 0.44 -4.83 -7.94
N GLY A 413 1.05 -4.08 -8.87
CA GLY A 413 1.28 -2.64 -8.76
C GLY A 413 0.05 -1.80 -9.16
N TYR A 414 -1.16 -2.26 -8.88
CA TYR A 414 -2.43 -1.56 -9.09
C TYR A 414 -3.10 -1.31 -7.75
N ASP A 415 -3.20 -0.05 -7.36
CA ASP A 415 -3.55 0.40 -6.01
C ASP A 415 -4.74 -0.34 -5.38
N PRO A 416 -5.96 -0.41 -6.00
CA PRO A 416 -7.10 -1.08 -5.37
C PRO A 416 -6.83 -2.55 -5.09
N THR A 417 -6.21 -3.26 -6.04
CA THR A 417 -5.90 -4.68 -5.89
C THR A 417 -4.79 -4.92 -4.87
N SER A 418 -3.75 -4.08 -4.88
CA SER A 418 -2.65 -4.15 -3.92
C SER A 418 -3.16 -3.94 -2.50
N VAL A 419 -3.89 -2.85 -2.25
CA VAL A 419 -4.41 -2.53 -0.91
C VAL A 419 -5.43 -3.57 -0.45
N THR A 420 -6.31 -4.08 -1.35
CA THR A 420 -7.20 -5.20 -1.02
C THR A 420 -6.41 -6.41 -0.50
N GLY A 421 -5.27 -6.74 -1.12
CA GLY A 421 -4.41 -7.86 -0.68
C GLY A 421 -3.85 -7.66 0.73
N ILE A 422 -3.23 -6.50 1.00
CA ILE A 422 -2.61 -6.24 2.31
C ILE A 422 -3.63 -6.05 3.42
N VAL A 423 -4.80 -5.49 3.13
CA VAL A 423 -5.92 -5.40 4.10
C VAL A 423 -6.46 -6.79 4.41
N ALA A 424 -6.68 -7.65 3.41
CA ALA A 424 -7.03 -9.06 3.65
C ALA A 424 -5.97 -9.78 4.49
N GLY A 425 -4.69 -9.43 4.33
CA GLY A 425 -3.57 -9.92 5.15
C GLY A 425 -3.59 -9.44 6.60
N GLY A 426 -4.34 -8.38 6.92
CA GLY A 426 -4.56 -7.89 8.27
C GLY A 426 -4.14 -6.43 8.54
N CYS A 427 -3.73 -5.64 7.54
CA CYS A 427 -3.33 -4.25 7.72
C CYS A 427 -4.49 -3.39 8.23
N GLN A 428 -4.38 -2.86 9.46
CA GLN A 428 -5.43 -2.06 10.10
C GLN A 428 -5.42 -0.60 9.69
N VAL A 429 -4.30 -0.08 9.20
CA VAL A 429 -4.10 1.28 8.68
C VAL A 429 -3.23 1.18 7.43
N VAL A 430 -3.48 2.04 6.45
CA VAL A 430 -2.67 2.15 5.22
C VAL A 430 -2.10 3.57 5.14
N VAL A 431 -0.82 3.70 4.78
CA VAL A 431 -0.24 4.98 4.35
C VAL A 431 0.02 4.91 2.85
N PHE A 432 -0.50 5.90 2.16
CA PHE A 432 -0.49 6.02 0.71
C PHE A 432 0.27 7.27 0.28
N THR A 433 1.46 7.12 -0.29
CA THR A 433 2.26 8.25 -0.77
C THR A 433 1.93 8.60 -2.22
N THR A 434 1.92 9.89 -2.56
CA THR A 434 1.62 10.35 -3.91
C THR A 434 2.33 11.65 -4.27
N GLY A 435 2.81 11.77 -5.51
CA GLY A 435 3.43 12.98 -6.06
C GLY A 435 2.56 13.71 -7.08
N ARG A 436 1.60 12.99 -7.69
CA ARG A 436 0.67 13.55 -8.67
C ARG A 436 -0.71 13.86 -8.09
N GLY A 437 -1.00 13.27 -6.95
CA GLY A 437 -2.28 13.32 -6.25
C GLY A 437 -3.09 12.04 -6.42
N SER A 438 -3.84 11.69 -5.38
CA SER A 438 -4.75 10.56 -5.37
C SER A 438 -5.93 10.85 -4.45
N CYS A 439 -7.12 10.38 -4.83
CA CYS A 439 -8.31 10.37 -3.99
C CYS A 439 -8.51 9.03 -3.27
N PHE A 440 -7.54 8.10 -3.34
CA PHE A 440 -7.67 6.74 -2.84
C PHE A 440 -8.04 6.69 -1.36
N GLY A 441 -8.96 5.82 -1.01
CA GLY A 441 -9.34 5.42 0.33
C GLY A 441 -9.63 3.93 0.34
N CYS A 442 -9.73 3.30 1.49
CA CYS A 442 -10.10 1.88 1.59
C CYS A 442 -10.87 1.63 2.90
N LYS A 443 -11.98 0.90 2.79
CA LYS A 443 -12.68 0.36 3.97
C LYS A 443 -12.41 -1.15 4.06
N PRO A 444 -12.21 -1.71 5.24
CA PRO A 444 -12.37 -1.11 6.57
C PRO A 444 -11.12 -0.43 7.13
N SER A 445 -10.03 -0.30 6.36
CA SER A 445 -8.76 0.24 6.84
C SER A 445 -8.58 1.68 6.41
N PRO A 446 -8.49 2.65 7.37
CA PRO A 446 -8.27 4.05 7.05
C PRO A 446 -6.98 4.22 6.25
N THR A 447 -7.02 5.15 5.28
CA THR A 447 -5.89 5.43 4.39
C THR A 447 -5.41 6.86 4.58
N ILE A 448 -4.20 7.03 5.13
CA ILE A 448 -3.50 8.30 5.30
C ILE A 448 -2.76 8.64 4.00
N LYS A 449 -3.04 9.78 3.37
CA LYS A 449 -2.37 10.21 2.14
C LYS A 449 -1.27 11.23 2.45
N VAL A 450 -0.04 10.93 1.96
CA VAL A 450 1.14 11.77 2.14
C VAL A 450 1.62 12.28 0.79
N SER A 451 1.65 13.61 0.62
CA SER A 451 2.17 14.24 -0.59
C SER A 451 3.70 14.26 -0.61
N THR A 452 4.30 14.11 -1.79
CA THR A 452 5.76 14.19 -1.98
C THR A 452 6.28 15.61 -2.14
N ASN A 453 5.39 16.57 -2.36
CA ASN A 453 5.73 17.97 -2.62
C ASN A 453 4.61 18.91 -2.16
N THR A 454 5.00 20.06 -1.61
CA THR A 454 4.09 21.06 -1.06
C THR A 454 3.10 21.63 -2.09
N PRO A 455 3.49 21.91 -3.37
CA PRO A 455 2.52 22.34 -4.37
C PRO A 455 1.35 21.37 -4.61
N LEU A 456 1.58 20.07 -4.49
CA LEU A 456 0.51 19.08 -4.54
C LEU A 456 -0.36 19.18 -3.28
N TYR A 457 0.25 19.20 -2.10
CA TYR A 457 -0.47 19.30 -0.83
C TYR A 457 -1.42 20.50 -0.81
N GLU A 458 -0.93 21.67 -1.23
CA GLU A 458 -1.74 22.88 -1.28
C GLU A 458 -2.90 22.81 -2.28
N ARG A 459 -2.65 22.22 -3.46
CA ARG A 459 -3.66 22.06 -4.51
C ARG A 459 -4.76 21.07 -4.15
N MET A 460 -4.42 19.98 -3.43
CA MET A 460 -5.33 18.90 -3.04
C MET A 460 -5.43 18.77 -1.52
N ARG A 461 -5.54 19.89 -0.82
CA ARG A 461 -5.54 19.95 0.64
C ARG A 461 -6.69 19.17 1.28
N ASP A 462 -7.80 19.03 0.57
CA ASP A 462 -8.94 18.26 1.04
C ASP A 462 -8.73 16.75 0.93
N ASP A 463 -7.78 16.32 0.10
CA ASP A 463 -7.47 14.90 -0.11
C ASP A 463 -6.19 14.45 0.62
N MET A 464 -5.22 15.35 0.86
CA MET A 464 -3.92 15.03 1.45
C MET A 464 -3.93 15.23 2.97
N ASP A 465 -3.53 14.21 3.72
CA ASP A 465 -3.46 14.28 5.17
C ASP A 465 -2.17 14.98 5.64
N LEU A 466 -1.02 14.67 5.01
CA LEU A 466 0.30 15.18 5.39
C LEU A 466 1.11 15.67 4.18
N ASP A 467 2.02 16.62 4.43
CA ASP A 467 2.96 17.16 3.46
C ASP A 467 4.41 16.74 3.76
N ALA A 468 4.99 15.85 2.94
CA ALA A 468 6.41 15.55 3.01
C ALA A 468 7.28 16.43 2.10
N GLY A 469 6.66 17.37 1.37
CA GLY A 469 7.38 18.32 0.51
C GLY A 469 8.32 19.26 1.26
N SER A 470 8.07 19.54 2.53
CA SER A 470 8.92 20.32 3.44
C SER A 470 10.36 19.79 3.51
N ILE A 471 10.58 18.50 3.26
CA ILE A 471 11.92 17.88 3.17
C ILE A 471 12.75 18.55 2.05
N LEU A 472 12.13 18.94 0.94
CA LEU A 472 12.82 19.67 -0.13
C LEU A 472 13.28 21.07 0.32
N ASP A 473 12.68 21.63 1.35
CA ASP A 473 13.00 22.93 1.93
C ASP A 473 13.87 22.85 3.19
N GLY A 474 14.38 21.66 3.51
CA GLY A 474 15.41 21.43 4.52
C GLY A 474 14.91 20.77 5.81
N GLU A 475 13.65 20.40 5.91
CA GLU A 475 13.18 19.55 6.99
C GLU A 475 13.80 18.14 6.88
N THR A 476 13.97 17.45 8.01
CA THR A 476 14.59 16.12 7.99
C THR A 476 13.58 15.02 7.72
N ILE A 477 14.05 13.94 7.12
CA ILE A 477 13.23 12.71 6.93
C ILE A 477 12.73 12.19 8.27
N GLU A 478 13.55 12.25 9.30
CA GLU A 478 13.25 11.80 10.65
C GLU A 478 12.11 12.62 11.29
N SER A 479 12.10 13.95 11.08
CA SER A 479 11.03 14.82 11.56
C SER A 479 9.69 14.46 10.93
N VAL A 480 9.64 14.46 9.59
CA VAL A 480 8.41 14.14 8.84
C VAL A 480 7.98 12.68 9.04
N GLY A 481 8.93 11.76 9.13
CA GLY A 481 8.64 10.36 9.43
C GLY A 481 8.06 10.16 10.83
N THR A 482 8.51 10.95 11.81
CA THR A 482 7.91 10.97 13.15
C THR A 482 6.48 11.53 13.10
N GLU A 483 6.24 12.58 12.33
CA GLU A 483 4.88 13.13 12.11
C GLU A 483 3.95 12.07 11.48
N ILE A 484 4.42 11.34 10.46
CA ILE A 484 3.66 10.22 9.87
C ILE A 484 3.34 9.15 10.91
N PHE A 485 4.29 8.77 11.77
CA PHE A 485 4.07 7.78 12.82
C PHE A 485 3.04 8.25 13.85
N GLU A 486 3.11 9.52 14.28
CA GLU A 486 2.11 10.10 15.18
C GLU A 486 0.71 10.14 14.54
N GLU A 487 0.63 10.47 13.26
CA GLU A 487 -0.63 10.44 12.51
C GLU A 487 -1.19 9.02 12.42
N VAL A 488 -0.35 8.00 12.20
CA VAL A 488 -0.76 6.59 12.22
C VAL A 488 -1.38 6.22 13.57
N LEU A 489 -0.78 6.63 14.69
CA LEU A 489 -1.32 6.37 16.03
C LEU A 489 -2.63 7.14 16.29
N ALA A 490 -2.72 8.38 15.82
CA ALA A 490 -3.93 9.20 15.94
C ALA A 490 -5.09 8.58 15.13
N VAL A 491 -4.83 8.18 13.88
CA VAL A 491 -5.82 7.52 13.01
C VAL A 491 -6.20 6.14 13.57
N ALA A 492 -5.25 5.38 14.08
CA ALA A 492 -5.53 4.11 14.76
C ALA A 492 -6.43 4.32 16.00
N SER A 493 -6.31 5.49 16.65
CA SER A 493 -7.12 5.88 17.81
C SER A 493 -8.48 6.49 17.46
N GLY A 494 -8.84 6.57 16.17
CA GLY A 494 -10.16 7.00 15.71
C GLY A 494 -10.22 8.37 15.05
N LYS A 495 -9.07 9.07 14.85
CA LYS A 495 -9.02 10.24 13.99
C LYS A 495 -9.42 9.84 12.56
N ALA A 496 -10.35 10.55 11.96
CA ALA A 496 -10.75 10.31 10.57
C ALA A 496 -9.67 10.82 9.62
N THR A 497 -9.36 10.04 8.59
CA THR A 497 -8.54 10.50 7.45
C THR A 497 -9.38 11.37 6.51
N LYS A 498 -8.73 12.08 5.59
CA LYS A 498 -9.41 12.90 4.56
C LYS A 498 -10.33 12.04 3.68
N SER A 499 -9.90 10.83 3.30
CA SER A 499 -10.75 9.91 2.53
C SER A 499 -11.97 9.44 3.31
N GLU A 500 -11.83 9.10 4.59
CA GLU A 500 -12.98 8.74 5.44
C GLU A 500 -13.96 9.91 5.60
N ALA A 501 -13.46 11.13 5.84
CA ALA A 501 -14.28 12.33 5.97
C ALA A 501 -15.10 12.64 4.70
N GLN A 502 -14.60 12.24 3.53
CA GLN A 502 -15.29 12.36 2.24
C GLN A 502 -16.15 11.12 1.89
N GLY A 503 -16.15 10.07 2.72
CA GLY A 503 -16.89 8.84 2.49
C GLY A 503 -16.28 7.91 1.43
N ILE A 504 -15.04 8.12 1.02
CA ILE A 504 -14.34 7.30 0.01
C ILE A 504 -13.92 5.95 0.61
N GLY A 505 -13.92 4.89 -0.21
CA GLY A 505 -13.43 3.57 0.18
C GLY A 505 -14.38 2.40 -0.08
N ASP A 506 -15.51 2.63 -0.75
CA ASP A 506 -16.49 1.57 -1.04
C ASP A 506 -16.23 0.86 -2.38
N GLU A 507 -15.64 1.56 -3.36
CA GLU A 507 -15.38 1.00 -4.71
C GLU A 507 -13.95 0.45 -4.88
N GLU A 508 -13.08 0.64 -3.89
CA GLU A 508 -11.68 0.24 -3.93
C GLU A 508 -11.46 -1.22 -3.52
N PHE A 509 -12.48 -1.92 -3.01
CA PHE A 509 -12.40 -3.35 -2.78
C PHE A 509 -12.32 -4.10 -4.12
N CYS A 510 -11.14 -4.59 -4.47
CA CYS A 510 -10.81 -5.18 -5.76
C CYS A 510 -9.96 -6.45 -5.58
N PRO A 511 -10.57 -7.62 -5.29
CA PRO A 511 -9.86 -8.89 -5.25
C PRO A 511 -9.12 -9.17 -6.55
N TRP A 512 -7.87 -9.60 -6.47
CA TRP A 512 -7.08 -9.95 -7.64
C TRP A 512 -7.56 -11.26 -8.26
N THR A 513 -8.01 -11.18 -9.50
CA THR A 513 -8.44 -12.33 -10.31
C THR A 513 -7.56 -12.42 -11.55
N TRP A 514 -6.98 -13.59 -11.83
CA TRP A 514 -6.03 -13.81 -12.92
C TRP A 514 -6.15 -15.18 -13.62
N GLY A 515 -7.07 -16.01 -13.15
CA GLY A 515 -7.36 -17.33 -13.71
C GLY A 515 -8.33 -17.28 -14.89
N PRO A 516 -8.55 -18.42 -15.58
CA PRO A 516 -9.51 -18.51 -16.68
C PRO A 516 -10.95 -18.42 -16.15
N VAL A 517 -11.80 -17.84 -16.97
CA VAL A 517 -13.26 -17.77 -16.76
C VAL A 517 -13.93 -18.63 -17.83
N PHE A 518 -14.73 -19.62 -17.43
CA PHE A 518 -15.39 -20.59 -18.31
C PHE A 518 -16.86 -20.26 -18.57
#